data_6c432aee5fc9111385dc5fcc8bdef678
#
_entry.id   6c432aee5fc9111385dc5fcc8bdef678
#
_cell.length_a   1.000
_cell.length_b   1.000
_cell.length_c   1.000
_cell.angle_alpha   90.00
_cell.angle_beta   90.00
_cell.angle_gamma   90.00
#
_symmetry.space_group_name_H-M   'P 1'
#
loop_
_entity.id
_entity.type
_entity.pdbx_description
1 polymer ?
#
loop_
_entity_poly.entity_id
_entity_poly.type
_entity_poly.pdbx_seq_one_letter_code
_entity_poly.pdbx_strand_id
1 'polypeptide(L)'
;MWRRFFSWFVKITGWLPWTIACRTKVYYQNKRVQSRKIKGKAIIISNHRSVYDFAMMLFLFPCRTLRCMIAEVMFRKNPLFSFFLKSLGGIEVDRESHDFSFVQKGYDILQKNGVVEIYPESRLPEKGEETPLPFKPSTAYMALLSQAPVIPVFTNGCYFKKKRNKVLIGTPVNVWEWYDETLSEKENLENITNRLRDTVIELQNEFERRENKKENEKA
;
A
#
# COMPACT_ATOMS: atom_id res chain seq x y z
N MET A 1 18.56 13.52 3.25
CA MET A 1 18.19 14.24 4.50
C MET A 1 16.89 15.01 4.32
N TRP A 2 16.73 15.88 3.30
CA TRP A 2 15.54 16.69 3.00
C TRP A 2 14.21 15.92 3.00
N ARG A 3 14.10 14.80 2.24
CA ARG A 3 12.87 13.99 2.13
C ARG A 3 12.38 13.44 3.49
N ARG A 4 13.30 13.05 4.37
CA ARG A 4 12.93 12.58 5.73
C ARG A 4 12.39 13.73 6.56
N PHE A 5 13.04 14.88 6.53
CA PHE A 5 12.59 16.11 7.22
C PHE A 5 11.20 16.52 6.71
N PHE A 6 11.02 16.63 5.39
CA PHE A 6 9.75 17.05 4.79
C PHE A 6 8.61 16.07 5.10
N SER A 7 8.87 14.76 5.03
CA SER A 7 7.87 13.74 5.41
C SER A 7 7.45 13.88 6.88
N TRP A 8 8.39 14.13 7.79
CA TRP A 8 8.08 14.37 9.19
C TRP A 8 7.32 15.69 9.40
N PHE A 9 7.72 16.75 8.73
CA PHE A 9 7.01 18.03 8.76
C PHE A 9 5.55 17.85 8.36
N VAL A 10 5.29 17.20 7.23
CA VAL A 10 3.91 16.94 6.75
C VAL A 10 3.15 16.05 7.74
N LYS A 11 3.78 15.02 8.32
CA LYS A 11 3.13 14.17 9.33
C LYS A 11 2.74 14.94 10.59
N ILE A 12 3.61 15.81 11.08
CA ILE A 12 3.35 16.59 12.30
C ILE A 12 2.26 17.63 12.04
N THR A 13 2.39 18.41 10.98
CA THR A 13 1.44 19.50 10.66
C THR A 13 0.10 18.97 10.15
N GLY A 14 0.12 17.91 9.35
CA GLY A 14 -1.07 17.32 8.74
C GLY A 14 -1.82 16.32 9.64
N TRP A 15 -1.21 15.87 10.75
CA TRP A 15 -1.82 14.83 11.59
C TRP A 15 -3.17 15.25 12.16
N LEU A 16 -3.24 16.45 12.74
CA LEU A 16 -4.47 16.93 13.35
C LEU A 16 -5.57 17.19 12.32
N PRO A 17 -5.35 17.94 11.22
CA PRO A 17 -6.33 18.10 10.16
C PRO A 17 -6.80 16.76 9.57
N TRP A 18 -5.88 15.83 9.30
CA TRP A 18 -6.21 14.51 8.79
C TRP A 18 -7.09 13.70 9.75
N THR A 19 -6.74 13.72 11.05
CA THR A 19 -7.48 12.97 12.06
C THR A 19 -8.91 13.48 12.22
N ILE A 20 -9.11 14.79 12.15
CA ILE A 20 -10.43 15.43 12.22
C ILE A 20 -11.24 15.11 10.95
N ALA A 21 -10.65 15.27 9.77
CA ALA A 21 -11.33 15.15 8.50
C ALA A 21 -11.66 13.70 8.12
N CYS A 22 -10.72 12.76 8.30
CA CYS A 22 -10.88 11.38 7.86
C CYS A 22 -11.33 10.43 8.97
N ARG A 23 -11.07 10.77 10.24
CA ARG A 23 -11.44 9.97 11.42
C ARG A 23 -11.12 8.47 11.26
N THR A 24 -9.95 8.15 10.70
CA THR A 24 -9.56 6.78 10.34
C THR A 24 -9.55 5.87 11.57
N LYS A 25 -10.27 4.74 11.49
CA LYS A 25 -10.25 3.67 12.49
C LYS A 25 -9.39 2.52 11.98
N VAL A 26 -8.40 2.13 12.78
CA VAL A 26 -7.44 1.09 12.42
C VAL A 26 -7.79 -0.21 13.15
N TYR A 27 -7.90 -1.27 12.37
CA TYR A 27 -8.04 -2.64 12.83
C TYR A 27 -6.80 -3.44 12.45
N TYR A 28 -6.61 -4.57 13.09
CA TYR A 28 -5.50 -5.48 12.85
C TYR A 28 -6.02 -6.90 12.71
N GLN A 29 -5.46 -7.67 11.79
CA GLN A 29 -5.65 -9.11 11.74
C GLN A 29 -4.98 -9.74 12.98
N ASN A 30 -3.72 -9.45 13.20
CA ASN A 30 -3.00 -9.79 14.42
C ASN A 30 -2.06 -8.64 14.86
N LYS A 31 -2.47 -7.84 15.84
CA LYS A 31 -1.72 -6.67 16.32
C LYS A 31 -0.37 -7.02 16.94
N ARG A 32 -0.22 -8.24 17.46
CA ARG A 32 1.05 -8.69 18.07
C ARG A 32 2.10 -8.97 17.00
N VAL A 33 1.67 -9.46 15.83
CA VAL A 33 2.55 -9.74 14.69
C VAL A 33 2.84 -8.46 13.90
N GLN A 34 1.79 -7.72 13.53
CA GLN A 34 1.93 -6.47 12.77
C GLN A 34 1.09 -5.36 13.38
N SER A 35 1.76 -4.28 13.73
CA SER A 35 1.15 -3.03 14.18
C SER A 35 1.45 -1.90 13.19
N ARG A 36 1.15 -0.65 13.58
CA ARG A 36 1.56 0.55 12.82
C ARG A 36 3.08 0.81 12.87
N LYS A 37 3.84 0.02 13.64
CA LYS A 37 5.30 0.11 13.70
C LYS A 37 5.88 -0.98 12.80
N ILE A 38 6.55 -0.57 11.73
CA ILE A 38 7.24 -1.47 10.82
C ILE A 38 8.71 -1.52 11.22
N LYS A 39 9.24 -2.71 11.43
CA LYS A 39 10.67 -2.96 11.70
C LYS A 39 11.34 -3.47 10.45
N GLY A 40 12.54 -2.93 10.15
CA GLY A 40 13.30 -3.36 8.97
C GLY A 40 12.67 -2.94 7.63
N LYS A 41 13.02 -3.65 6.56
CA LYS A 41 12.47 -3.48 5.22
C LYS A 41 11.06 -4.07 5.14
N ALA A 42 10.19 -3.46 4.34
CA ALA A 42 8.87 -4.02 4.04
C ALA A 42 8.30 -3.42 2.76
N ILE A 43 7.46 -4.17 2.08
CA ILE A 43 6.58 -3.70 1.02
C ILE A 43 5.17 -3.64 1.59
N ILE A 44 4.51 -2.48 1.50
CA ILE A 44 3.11 -2.33 1.86
C ILE A 44 2.30 -2.44 0.57
N ILE A 45 1.32 -3.32 0.54
CA ILE A 45 0.34 -3.40 -0.55
C ILE A 45 -1.04 -3.07 -0.02
N SER A 46 -1.87 -2.46 -0.86
CA SER A 46 -3.26 -2.16 -0.52
C SER A 46 -4.15 -2.18 -1.75
N ASN A 47 -5.44 -2.43 -1.53
CA ASN A 47 -6.45 -2.08 -2.50
C ASN A 47 -6.46 -0.56 -2.77
N HIS A 48 -6.86 -0.15 -3.98
CA HIS A 48 -6.85 1.25 -4.41
C HIS A 48 -8.28 1.77 -4.62
N ARG A 49 -8.75 2.61 -3.70
CA ARG A 49 -10.14 3.13 -3.69
C ARG A 49 -10.21 4.63 -3.96
N SER A 50 -9.12 5.35 -3.78
CA SER A 50 -9.11 6.80 -3.85
C SER A 50 -7.69 7.36 -4.02
N VAL A 51 -7.58 8.51 -4.65
CA VAL A 51 -6.33 9.29 -4.68
C VAL A 51 -5.82 9.69 -3.28
N TYR A 52 -6.68 9.61 -2.27
CA TYR A 52 -6.33 9.90 -0.87
C TYR A 52 -5.69 8.71 -0.13
N ASP A 53 -5.65 7.51 -0.75
CA ASP A 53 -5.06 6.32 -0.13
C ASP A 53 -3.59 6.54 0.24
N PHE A 54 -2.83 7.21 -0.64
CA PHE A 54 -1.45 7.61 -0.36
C PHE A 54 -1.31 8.46 0.92
N ALA A 55 -2.17 9.48 1.07
CA ALA A 55 -2.15 10.32 2.27
C ALA A 55 -2.55 9.54 3.52
N MET A 56 -3.52 8.62 3.39
CA MET A 56 -3.93 7.74 4.48
C MET A 56 -2.77 6.88 4.96
N MET A 57 -2.03 6.24 4.06
CA MET A 57 -0.88 5.40 4.41
C MET A 57 0.22 6.20 5.10
N LEU A 58 0.47 7.44 4.68
CA LEU A 58 1.44 8.33 5.31
C LEU A 58 1.16 8.53 6.80
N PHE A 59 -0.13 8.69 7.17
CA PHE A 59 -0.55 8.85 8.57
C PHE A 59 -0.79 7.51 9.27
N LEU A 60 -1.08 6.43 8.52
CA LEU A 60 -1.25 5.09 9.07
C LEU A 60 0.06 4.56 9.68
N PHE A 61 1.19 4.78 9.01
CA PHE A 61 2.51 4.35 9.46
C PHE A 61 3.40 5.55 9.85
N PRO A 62 3.11 6.22 10.99
CA PRO A 62 3.74 7.50 11.32
C PRO A 62 5.25 7.40 11.55
N CYS A 63 5.74 6.28 12.06
CA CYS A 63 7.14 6.10 12.44
C CYS A 63 8.08 5.75 11.26
N ARG A 64 7.57 5.64 10.04
CA ARG A 64 8.37 5.28 8.85
C ARG A 64 8.18 6.29 7.73
N THR A 65 9.23 6.57 7.02
CA THR A 65 9.16 7.30 5.75
C THR A 65 8.79 6.29 4.65
N LEU A 66 7.57 6.39 4.15
CA LEU A 66 7.11 5.55 3.06
C LEU A 66 7.63 6.07 1.72
N ARG A 67 7.88 5.16 0.81
CA ARG A 67 8.30 5.43 -0.56
C ARG A 67 7.24 4.89 -1.49
N CYS A 68 6.25 5.72 -1.80
CA CYS A 68 5.11 5.31 -2.60
C CYS A 68 5.45 5.29 -4.10
N MET A 69 5.04 4.24 -4.78
CA MET A 69 5.06 4.15 -6.23
C MET A 69 3.84 4.86 -6.80
N ILE A 70 4.07 5.90 -7.59
CA ILE A 70 3.03 6.81 -8.07
C ILE A 70 3.15 6.94 -9.59
N ALA A 71 2.02 6.84 -10.29
CA ALA A 71 1.98 6.98 -11.73
C ALA A 71 2.54 8.33 -12.21
N GLU A 72 3.29 8.29 -13.31
CA GLU A 72 3.93 9.47 -13.94
C GLU A 72 2.96 10.60 -14.23
N VAL A 73 1.71 10.28 -14.58
CA VAL A 73 0.65 11.26 -14.85
C VAL A 73 0.41 12.22 -13.67
N MET A 74 0.64 11.77 -12.45
CA MET A 74 0.48 12.59 -11.25
C MET A 74 1.60 13.64 -11.13
N PHE A 75 2.78 13.34 -11.64
CA PHE A 75 3.92 14.26 -11.64
C PHE A 75 3.84 15.31 -12.78
N ARG A 76 3.08 15.01 -13.84
CA ARG A 76 2.91 15.90 -14.98
C ARG A 76 1.81 16.95 -14.82
N LYS A 77 0.88 16.75 -13.86
CA LYS A 77 -0.29 17.64 -13.67
C LYS A 77 0.07 19.07 -13.27
N ASN A 78 1.00 19.23 -12.32
CA ASN A 78 1.37 20.53 -11.77
C ASN A 78 2.80 20.45 -11.18
N PRO A 79 3.71 21.40 -11.51
CA PRO A 79 5.09 21.40 -11.01
C PRO A 79 5.20 21.45 -9.49
N LEU A 80 4.35 22.26 -8.83
CA LEU A 80 4.33 22.36 -7.36
C LEU A 80 3.87 21.05 -6.72
N PHE A 81 2.85 20.41 -7.29
CA PHE A 81 2.37 19.11 -6.83
C PHE A 81 3.41 18.01 -7.08
N SER A 82 4.09 18.04 -8.25
CA SER A 82 5.22 17.14 -8.53
C SER A 82 6.34 17.30 -7.51
N PHE A 83 6.72 18.53 -7.18
CA PHE A 83 7.71 18.81 -6.14
C PHE A 83 7.27 18.26 -4.79
N PHE A 84 6.01 18.44 -4.41
CA PHE A 84 5.43 17.93 -3.18
C PHE A 84 5.51 16.39 -3.12
N LEU A 85 5.07 15.68 -4.17
CA LEU A 85 5.15 14.22 -4.25
C LEU A 85 6.60 13.72 -4.15
N LYS A 86 7.53 14.33 -4.89
CA LYS A 86 8.96 14.01 -4.84
C LYS A 86 9.56 14.25 -3.45
N SER A 87 9.14 15.31 -2.78
CA SER A 87 9.61 15.67 -1.42
C SER A 87 9.08 14.69 -0.36
N LEU A 88 7.86 14.17 -0.53
CA LEU A 88 7.34 13.08 0.29
C LEU A 88 7.99 11.72 0.01
N GLY A 89 8.73 11.63 -1.09
CA GLY A 89 9.46 10.42 -1.45
C GLY A 89 8.75 9.55 -2.48
N GLY A 90 7.79 10.10 -3.21
CA GLY A 90 7.16 9.43 -4.33
C GLY A 90 8.19 8.95 -5.37
N ILE A 91 7.98 7.75 -5.86
CA ILE A 91 8.75 7.11 -6.94
C ILE A 91 7.85 7.14 -8.17
N GLU A 92 8.33 7.83 -9.19
CA GLU A 92 7.61 7.90 -10.46
C GLU A 92 7.66 6.55 -11.17
N VAL A 93 6.49 6.07 -11.60
CA VAL A 93 6.31 4.82 -12.34
C VAL A 93 5.68 5.16 -13.67
N ASP A 94 6.43 4.97 -14.75
CA ASP A 94 5.91 5.01 -16.10
C ASP A 94 5.21 3.67 -16.40
N ARG A 95 3.90 3.72 -16.65
CA ARG A 95 3.08 2.53 -16.86
C ARG A 95 3.03 2.08 -18.31
N GLU A 96 3.38 2.96 -19.24
CA GLU A 96 3.30 2.74 -20.68
C GLU A 96 4.67 2.32 -21.24
N SER A 97 5.74 2.70 -20.57
CA SER A 97 7.08 2.26 -20.95
C SER A 97 7.40 0.88 -20.37
N HIS A 98 8.24 0.12 -21.09
CA HIS A 98 8.86 -1.09 -20.57
C HIS A 98 10.02 -0.78 -19.60
N ASP A 99 10.03 0.40 -18.98
CA ASP A 99 11.06 0.80 -18.01
C ASP A 99 10.76 0.23 -16.62
N PHE A 100 11.52 -0.76 -16.22
CA PHE A 100 11.49 -1.36 -14.89
C PHE A 100 12.38 -0.64 -13.87
N SER A 101 12.88 0.56 -14.18
CA SER A 101 13.76 1.34 -13.28
C SER A 101 13.14 1.60 -11.90
N PHE A 102 11.80 1.66 -11.82
CA PHE A 102 11.08 1.81 -10.56
C PHE A 102 11.26 0.58 -9.65
N VAL A 103 11.36 -0.62 -10.22
CA VAL A 103 11.62 -1.87 -9.46
C VAL A 103 13.01 -1.80 -8.85
N GLN A 104 14.03 -1.39 -9.64
CA GLN A 104 15.39 -1.21 -9.14
C GLN A 104 15.46 -0.15 -8.02
N LYS A 105 14.76 1.00 -8.20
CA LYS A 105 14.66 2.03 -7.16
C LYS A 105 13.99 1.49 -5.89
N GLY A 106 12.96 0.68 -6.03
CA GLY A 106 12.29 0.00 -4.91
C GLY A 106 13.23 -0.95 -4.19
N TYR A 107 13.93 -1.80 -4.94
CA TYR A 107 14.92 -2.71 -4.42
C TYR A 107 16.02 -1.99 -3.60
N ASP A 108 16.61 -0.93 -4.16
CA ASP A 108 17.66 -0.15 -3.49
C ASP A 108 17.19 0.47 -2.16
N ILE A 109 15.91 0.86 -2.10
CA ILE A 109 15.27 1.37 -0.87
C ILE A 109 15.14 0.25 0.17
N LEU A 110 14.67 -0.92 -0.26
CA LEU A 110 14.48 -2.08 0.60
C LEU A 110 15.81 -2.60 1.15
N GLN A 111 16.87 -2.63 0.33
CA GLN A 111 18.21 -3.01 0.78
C GLN A 111 18.78 -2.06 1.87
N LYS A 112 18.29 -0.82 1.92
CA LYS A 112 18.63 0.17 2.96
C LYS A 112 17.62 0.16 4.13
N ASN A 113 16.93 -0.96 4.36
CA ASN A 113 15.88 -1.10 5.37
C ASN A 113 14.74 -0.06 5.22
N GLY A 114 14.47 0.39 3.99
CA GLY A 114 13.36 1.27 3.68
C GLY A 114 12.02 0.54 3.61
N VAL A 115 10.96 1.31 3.43
CA VAL A 115 9.60 0.79 3.23
C VAL A 115 9.06 1.35 1.93
N VAL A 116 8.61 0.45 1.06
CA VAL A 116 7.99 0.78 -0.23
C VAL A 116 6.48 0.55 -0.11
N GLU A 117 5.70 1.46 -0.65
CA GLU A 117 4.25 1.38 -0.72
C GLU A 117 3.84 1.23 -2.19
N ILE A 118 3.03 0.24 -2.47
CA ILE A 118 2.58 -0.10 -3.83
C ILE A 118 1.08 -0.37 -3.82
N TYR A 119 0.38 0.15 -4.83
CA TYR A 119 -0.98 -0.24 -5.19
C TYR A 119 -0.91 -1.17 -6.41
N PRO A 120 -0.92 -2.50 -6.22
CA PRO A 120 -0.64 -3.45 -7.31
C PRO A 120 -1.67 -3.43 -8.43
N GLU A 121 -2.86 -2.89 -8.15
CA GLU A 121 -3.95 -2.65 -9.12
C GLU A 121 -3.55 -1.66 -10.23
N SER A 122 -2.53 -0.83 -9.99
CA SER A 122 -1.97 0.20 -10.88
C SER A 122 -2.92 1.33 -11.28
N ARG A 123 -4.22 1.20 -11.07
CA ARG A 123 -5.23 2.24 -11.34
C ARG A 123 -6.36 2.19 -10.32
N LEU A 124 -7.15 3.23 -10.29
CA LEU A 124 -8.42 3.20 -9.55
C LEU A 124 -9.46 2.36 -10.33
N PRO A 125 -10.33 1.62 -9.63
CA PRO A 125 -11.42 0.91 -10.26
C PRO A 125 -12.44 1.89 -10.86
N GLU A 126 -13.05 1.48 -11.96
CA GLU A 126 -14.19 2.16 -12.54
C GLU A 126 -15.50 1.79 -11.79
N LYS A 127 -16.57 2.52 -12.08
CA LYS A 127 -17.85 2.26 -11.43
C LYS A 127 -18.40 0.88 -11.85
N GLY A 128 -18.59 0.00 -10.88
CA GLY A 128 -19.14 -1.35 -11.09
C GLY A 128 -18.07 -2.44 -11.26
N GLU A 129 -16.79 -2.09 -11.29
CA GLU A 129 -15.73 -3.10 -11.31
C GLU A 129 -15.58 -3.80 -9.95
N GLU A 130 -15.36 -5.11 -10.01
CA GLU A 130 -14.98 -5.87 -8.81
C GLU A 130 -13.61 -5.47 -8.31
N THR A 131 -13.48 -5.34 -7.00
CA THR A 131 -12.23 -4.93 -6.37
C THR A 131 -11.80 -5.90 -5.29
N PRO A 132 -10.49 -6.10 -5.12
CA PRO A 132 -9.37 -5.44 -5.81
C PRO A 132 -9.23 -5.91 -7.26
N LEU A 133 -8.81 -4.99 -8.14
CA LEU A 133 -8.50 -5.31 -9.54
C LEU A 133 -7.38 -6.35 -9.65
N PRO A 134 -7.15 -6.96 -10.84
CA PRO A 134 -6.00 -7.82 -11.06
C PRO A 134 -4.68 -7.09 -10.74
N PHE A 135 -3.80 -7.78 -10.02
CA PHE A 135 -2.51 -7.24 -9.63
C PHE A 135 -1.47 -7.34 -10.75
N LYS A 136 -0.56 -6.38 -10.80
CA LYS A 136 0.59 -6.42 -11.71
C LYS A 136 1.74 -7.22 -11.07
N PRO A 137 2.49 -8.02 -11.86
CA PRO A 137 3.54 -8.90 -11.34
C PRO A 137 4.76 -8.17 -10.75
N SER A 138 4.93 -6.89 -11.05
CA SER A 138 6.06 -6.09 -10.55
C SER A 138 6.20 -6.09 -9.03
N THR A 139 5.09 -6.20 -8.30
CA THR A 139 5.09 -6.29 -6.83
C THR A 139 5.66 -7.63 -6.35
N ALA A 140 5.22 -8.73 -6.94
CA ALA A 140 5.73 -10.07 -6.65
C ALA A 140 7.23 -10.17 -6.98
N TYR A 141 7.62 -9.68 -8.15
CA TYR A 141 9.02 -9.63 -8.57
C TYR A 141 9.90 -8.83 -7.60
N MET A 142 9.47 -7.64 -7.20
CA MET A 142 10.21 -6.82 -6.23
C MET A 142 10.32 -7.51 -4.87
N ALA A 143 9.26 -8.17 -4.41
CA ALA A 143 9.26 -8.87 -3.13
C ALA A 143 10.19 -10.08 -3.14
N LEU A 144 10.20 -10.87 -4.22
CA LEU A 144 11.13 -11.97 -4.41
C LEU A 144 12.57 -11.49 -4.43
N LEU A 145 12.88 -10.50 -5.29
CA LEU A 145 14.24 -9.97 -5.45
C LEU A 145 14.78 -9.36 -4.16
N SER A 146 13.96 -8.62 -3.43
CA SER A 146 14.40 -7.94 -2.21
C SER A 146 14.33 -8.81 -0.95
N GLN A 147 13.62 -9.93 -0.99
CA GLN A 147 13.27 -10.72 0.20
C GLN A 147 12.67 -9.84 1.31
N ALA A 148 11.85 -8.87 0.94
CA ALA A 148 11.16 -8.01 1.89
C ALA A 148 9.77 -8.60 2.20
N PRO A 149 9.37 -8.69 3.48
CA PRO A 149 8.02 -9.11 3.83
C PRO A 149 7.01 -8.13 3.22
N VAL A 150 5.88 -8.67 2.76
CA VAL A 150 4.78 -7.90 2.20
C VAL A 150 3.70 -7.74 3.27
N ILE A 151 3.35 -6.51 3.60
CA ILE A 151 2.31 -6.17 4.57
C ILE A 151 1.04 -5.80 3.80
N PRO A 152 0.03 -6.67 3.76
CA PRO A 152 -1.23 -6.34 3.11
C PRO A 152 -2.07 -5.41 3.99
N VAL A 153 -2.73 -4.44 3.36
CA VAL A 153 -3.62 -3.49 4.01
C VAL A 153 -4.90 -3.39 3.19
N PHE A 154 -6.04 -3.40 3.87
CA PHE A 154 -7.33 -3.12 3.25
C PHE A 154 -7.89 -1.79 3.76
N THR A 155 -8.45 -0.98 2.86
CA THR A 155 -9.19 0.24 3.20
C THR A 155 -10.57 0.25 2.57
N ASN A 156 -11.57 0.76 3.31
CA ASN A 156 -12.91 0.97 2.76
C ASN A 156 -13.02 2.24 1.88
N GLY A 157 -11.97 3.05 1.79
CA GLY A 157 -11.90 4.25 0.94
C GLY A 157 -12.88 5.38 1.30
N CYS A 158 -13.42 5.39 2.52
CA CYS A 158 -14.38 6.40 2.94
C CYS A 158 -13.69 7.66 3.50
N TYR A 159 -13.14 8.48 2.60
CA TYR A 159 -12.49 9.75 2.97
C TYR A 159 -13.50 10.90 2.92
N PHE A 160 -13.43 11.83 3.90
CA PHE A 160 -14.23 13.06 3.96
C PHE A 160 -15.75 12.84 3.87
N LYS A 161 -16.23 11.66 4.28
CA LYS A 161 -17.64 11.28 4.25
C LYS A 161 -18.22 11.14 5.66
N LYS A 162 -19.56 11.11 5.79
CA LYS A 162 -20.22 10.76 7.05
C LYS A 162 -19.79 9.37 7.54
N LYS A 163 -19.68 8.39 6.64
CA LYS A 163 -19.14 7.06 6.94
C LYS A 163 -17.64 7.17 7.23
N ARG A 164 -17.22 6.61 8.36
CA ARG A 164 -15.85 6.66 8.85
C ARG A 164 -14.91 5.88 7.95
N ASN A 165 -13.72 6.44 7.67
CA ASN A 165 -12.65 5.66 7.05
C ASN A 165 -12.18 4.56 8.00
N LYS A 166 -12.03 3.35 7.49
CA LYS A 166 -11.63 2.16 8.26
C LYS A 166 -10.57 1.41 7.49
N VAL A 167 -9.57 0.95 8.21
CA VAL A 167 -8.41 0.24 7.65
C VAL A 167 -8.17 -1.03 8.45
N LEU A 168 -7.89 -2.13 7.77
CA LEU A 168 -7.45 -3.38 8.36
C LEU A 168 -6.01 -3.67 7.92
N ILE A 169 -5.09 -3.77 8.89
CA ILE A 169 -3.69 -4.16 8.64
C ILE A 169 -3.61 -5.67 8.79
N GLY A 170 -3.14 -6.34 7.75
CA GLY A 170 -2.96 -7.79 7.71
C GLY A 170 -1.64 -8.26 8.32
N THR A 171 -1.50 -9.56 8.43
CA THR A 171 -0.26 -10.22 8.81
C THR A 171 0.73 -10.17 7.65
N PRO A 172 2.00 -9.85 7.87
CA PRO A 172 3.02 -9.88 6.83
C PRO A 172 3.16 -11.27 6.22
N VAL A 173 3.37 -11.32 4.91
CA VAL A 173 3.61 -12.56 4.17
C VAL A 173 5.01 -12.53 3.54
N ASN A 174 5.63 -13.68 3.47
CA ASN A 174 6.94 -13.89 2.87
C ASN A 174 6.76 -14.60 1.54
N VAL A 175 6.80 -13.86 0.44
CA VAL A 175 6.48 -14.42 -0.90
C VAL A 175 7.50 -15.45 -1.38
N TRP A 176 8.73 -15.42 -0.89
CA TRP A 176 9.75 -16.43 -1.21
C TRP A 176 9.41 -17.83 -0.67
N GLU A 177 8.57 -17.94 0.36
CA GLU A 177 8.04 -19.21 0.87
C GLU A 177 7.01 -19.83 -0.10
N TRP A 178 6.55 -19.07 -1.07
CA TRP A 178 5.59 -19.49 -2.09
C TRP A 178 6.24 -19.84 -3.44
N TYR A 179 7.56 -19.63 -3.54
CA TYR A 179 8.31 -19.95 -4.74
C TYR A 179 8.44 -21.45 -4.89
N ASP A 180 8.13 -21.99 -6.07
CA ASP A 180 8.21 -23.39 -6.41
C ASP A 180 9.30 -23.60 -7.47
N GLU A 181 10.37 -24.28 -7.11
CA GLU A 181 11.52 -24.54 -8.00
C GLU A 181 11.16 -25.45 -9.20
N THR A 182 10.02 -26.13 -9.15
CA THR A 182 9.55 -27.00 -10.25
C THR A 182 8.86 -26.21 -11.36
N LEU A 183 8.45 -24.96 -11.09
CA LEU A 183 7.76 -24.10 -12.04
C LEU A 183 8.74 -23.12 -12.71
N SER A 184 8.36 -22.66 -13.91
CA SER A 184 9.09 -21.56 -14.56
C SER A 184 9.00 -20.26 -13.76
N GLU A 185 9.95 -19.36 -13.96
CA GLU A 185 9.95 -18.04 -13.32
C GLU A 185 8.65 -17.26 -13.59
N LYS A 186 8.12 -17.36 -14.82
CA LYS A 186 6.87 -16.72 -15.21
C LYS A 186 5.68 -17.28 -14.43
N GLU A 187 5.57 -18.60 -14.32
CA GLU A 187 4.50 -19.26 -13.57
C GLU A 187 4.58 -18.93 -12.08
N ASN A 188 5.78 -18.91 -11.50
CA ASN A 188 6.00 -18.47 -10.12
C ASN A 188 5.52 -17.03 -9.90
N LEU A 189 5.90 -16.11 -10.78
CA LEU A 189 5.46 -14.71 -10.68
C LEU A 189 3.96 -14.56 -10.78
N GLU A 190 3.31 -15.31 -11.67
CA GLU A 190 1.85 -15.29 -11.81
C GLU A 190 1.17 -15.84 -10.55
N ASN A 191 1.60 -17.00 -10.08
CA ASN A 191 1.07 -17.64 -8.88
C ASN A 191 1.22 -16.74 -7.64
N ILE A 192 2.41 -16.18 -7.43
CA ILE A 192 2.67 -15.28 -6.30
C ILE A 192 1.84 -14.00 -6.40
N THR A 193 1.69 -13.45 -7.61
CA THR A 193 0.87 -12.27 -7.86
C THR A 193 -0.60 -12.52 -7.49
N ASN A 194 -1.15 -13.66 -7.92
CA ASN A 194 -2.51 -14.05 -7.61
C ASN A 194 -2.70 -14.28 -6.09
N ARG A 195 -1.77 -14.98 -5.44
CA ARG A 195 -1.81 -15.17 -3.98
C ARG A 195 -1.72 -13.86 -3.19
N LEU A 196 -0.93 -12.88 -3.66
CA LEU A 196 -0.91 -11.54 -3.05
C LEU A 196 -2.25 -10.83 -3.19
N ARG A 197 -2.92 -10.96 -4.35
CA ARG A 197 -4.28 -10.43 -4.54
C ARG A 197 -5.27 -11.12 -3.61
N ASP A 198 -5.23 -12.43 -3.53
CA ASP A 198 -6.10 -13.22 -2.65
C ASP A 198 -5.94 -12.82 -1.18
N THR A 199 -4.70 -12.54 -0.73
CA THR A 199 -4.44 -12.04 0.62
C THR A 199 -5.19 -10.73 0.91
N VAL A 200 -5.29 -9.83 -0.08
CA VAL A 200 -6.04 -8.57 0.08
C VAL A 200 -7.56 -8.81 0.03
N ILE A 201 -8.02 -9.76 -0.80
CA ILE A 201 -9.43 -10.20 -0.84
C ILE A 201 -9.83 -10.82 0.51
N GLU A 202 -9.00 -11.66 1.09
CA GLU A 202 -9.23 -12.23 2.41
C GLU A 202 -9.36 -11.17 3.50
N LEU A 203 -8.52 -10.13 3.46
CA LEU A 203 -8.64 -8.99 4.37
C LEU A 203 -9.94 -8.21 4.16
N GLN A 204 -10.37 -8.05 2.91
CA GLN A 204 -11.67 -7.44 2.60
C GLN A 204 -12.81 -8.25 3.20
N ASN A 205 -12.84 -9.56 2.96
CA ASN A 205 -13.86 -10.47 3.47
C ASN A 205 -13.88 -10.50 5.01
N GLU A 206 -12.71 -10.49 5.63
CA GLU A 206 -12.61 -10.41 7.09
C GLU A 206 -13.13 -9.08 7.62
N PHE A 207 -12.80 -7.97 6.96
CA PHE A 207 -13.30 -6.66 7.32
C PHE A 207 -14.82 -6.59 7.24
N GLU A 208 -15.42 -7.07 6.16
CA GLU A 208 -16.87 -7.09 5.94
C GLU A 208 -17.59 -7.96 7.00
N ARG A 209 -17.05 -9.13 7.30
CA ARG A 209 -17.59 -9.98 8.38
C ARG A 209 -17.57 -9.27 9.74
N ARG A 210 -16.49 -8.54 10.06
CA ARG A 210 -16.38 -7.78 11.31
C ARG A 210 -17.36 -6.61 11.39
N GLU A 211 -17.66 -5.98 10.27
CA GLU A 211 -18.62 -4.88 10.22
C GLU A 211 -20.05 -5.38 10.34
N ASN A 212 -20.43 -6.43 9.60
CA ASN A 212 -21.76 -7.04 9.65
C ASN A 212 -22.08 -7.55 11.08
N LYS A 213 -21.13 -8.18 11.75
CA LYS A 213 -21.30 -8.61 13.13
C LYS A 213 -21.63 -7.44 14.06
N LYS A 214 -20.94 -6.29 13.91
CA LYS A 214 -21.21 -5.10 14.73
C LYS A 214 -22.54 -4.41 14.42
N GLU A 215 -23.02 -4.51 13.18
CA GLU A 215 -24.33 -3.98 12.80
C GLU A 215 -25.43 -4.83 13.43
N ASN A 216 -25.30 -6.17 13.40
CA ASN A 216 -26.24 -7.09 14.01
C ASN A 216 -26.27 -6.99 15.56
N GLU A 217 -25.14 -6.66 16.20
CA GLU A 217 -25.09 -6.45 17.67
C GLU A 217 -25.71 -5.10 18.11
N LYS A 218 -26.07 -4.22 17.19
CA LYS A 218 -26.66 -2.91 17.46
C LYS A 218 -28.14 -2.80 17.08
N ALA A 219 -28.62 -3.79 16.31
CA ALA A 219 -30.03 -3.91 15.93
C ALA A 219 -30.80 -4.68 16.99
#